data_eeb79720915c5cc2507c3279e0981e17
#
_entry.id   eeb79720915c5cc2507c3279e0981e17
#
_cell.length_a   1.000
_cell.length_b   1.000
_cell.length_c   1.000
_cell.angle_alpha   90.00
_cell.angle_beta   90.00
_cell.angle_gamma   90.00
#
_symmetry.space_group_name_H-M   'P 1'
#
loop_
_entity.id
_entity.type
_entity.pdbx_description
1 polymer ?
#
loop_
_entity_poly.entity_id
_entity_poly.type
_entity_poly.pdbx_seq_one_letter_code
_entity_poly.pdbx_strand_id
1 'polypeptide(L)'
;MGKKKVTFADIAKYTNFSKTTISRYFNNPDSLTLENQEKIAKALDDLGYQENKLAKVLANGKSEFIGIIIPNLYLHYYSEMLNQLLSSYSDYHYKFLVFVSSDKKELEQQYLDELMAYKIEGLIILSHTFSSEELASYHIPIVAIEREAEHICSVDTDNYMGAVQATNLLIRNQCDVLIHVNVPVPEHVP
;
A
#
# COMPACT_ATOMS: atom_id res chain seq x y z
N MET A 1 34.85 9.88 6.43
CA MET A 1 34.26 11.22 6.62
C MET A 1 32.98 11.29 5.81
N GLY A 2 31.81 11.33 6.48
CA GLY A 2 30.52 11.42 5.79
C GLY A 2 30.37 12.79 5.12
N LYS A 3 30.05 12.82 3.83
CA LYS A 3 29.71 14.08 3.13
C LYS A 3 28.52 14.72 3.87
N LYS A 4 28.67 15.97 4.28
CA LYS A 4 27.57 16.75 4.88
C LYS A 4 26.40 16.78 3.89
N LYS A 5 25.23 16.26 4.29
CA LYS A 5 24.02 16.28 3.44
C LYS A 5 23.62 17.73 3.21
N VAL A 6 23.40 18.09 1.94
CA VAL A 6 22.88 19.39 1.53
C VAL A 6 21.45 19.53 2.02
N THR A 7 21.11 20.67 2.57
CA THR A 7 19.79 20.98 3.14
C THR A 7 19.10 22.11 2.38
N PHE A 8 17.80 22.31 2.62
CA PHE A 8 17.07 23.48 2.09
C PHE A 8 17.71 24.81 2.46
N ALA A 9 18.39 24.89 3.62
CA ALA A 9 19.11 26.09 4.03
C ALA A 9 20.33 26.36 3.13
N ASP A 10 21.02 25.32 2.70
CA ASP A 10 22.17 25.43 1.82
C ASP A 10 21.71 25.86 0.41
N ILE A 11 20.60 25.30 -0.11
CA ILE A 11 20.02 25.70 -1.39
C ILE A 11 19.52 27.16 -1.33
N ALA A 12 18.81 27.53 -0.27
CA ALA A 12 18.33 28.89 -0.06
C ALA A 12 19.48 29.90 -0.05
N LYS A 13 20.61 29.58 0.62
CA LYS A 13 21.81 30.40 0.63
C LYS A 13 22.46 30.50 -0.75
N TYR A 14 22.52 29.39 -1.50
CA TYR A 14 23.12 29.35 -2.84
C TYR A 14 22.32 30.16 -3.86
N THR A 15 20.98 30.04 -3.83
CA THR A 15 20.08 30.72 -4.77
C THR A 15 19.69 32.13 -4.36
N ASN A 16 20.01 32.53 -3.12
CA ASN A 16 19.51 33.75 -2.47
C ASN A 16 17.98 33.82 -2.34
N PHE A 17 17.33 32.65 -2.29
CA PHE A 17 15.89 32.55 -2.03
C PHE A 17 15.60 32.23 -0.56
N SER A 18 14.33 32.44 -0.15
CA SER A 18 13.88 32.00 1.15
C SER A 18 13.70 30.47 1.19
N LYS A 19 13.81 29.87 2.39
CA LYS A 19 13.48 28.43 2.58
C LYS A 19 12.06 28.12 2.14
N THR A 20 11.14 29.04 2.32
CA THR A 20 9.75 28.91 1.87
C THR A 20 9.66 28.83 0.36
N THR A 21 10.46 29.61 -0.37
CA THR A 21 10.52 29.55 -1.84
C THR A 21 11.08 28.20 -2.31
N ILE A 22 12.14 27.69 -1.64
CA ILE A 22 12.65 26.35 -1.93
C ILE A 22 11.62 25.26 -1.65
N SER A 23 10.91 25.36 -0.52
CA SER A 23 9.82 24.40 -0.20
C SER A 23 8.69 24.43 -1.23
N ARG A 24 8.33 25.60 -1.76
CA ARG A 24 7.32 25.73 -2.83
C ARG A 24 7.74 25.03 -4.12
N TYR A 25 9.00 25.07 -4.48
CA TYR A 25 9.51 24.35 -5.65
C TYR A 25 9.18 22.86 -5.62
N PHE A 26 9.23 22.22 -4.43
CA PHE A 26 8.94 20.79 -4.27
C PHE A 26 7.44 20.49 -4.08
N ASN A 27 6.69 21.39 -3.46
CA ASN A 27 5.31 21.11 -3.05
C ASN A 27 4.25 21.78 -3.92
N ASN A 28 4.58 22.90 -4.56
CA ASN A 28 3.67 23.66 -5.43
C ASN A 28 4.51 24.47 -6.46
N PRO A 29 5.17 23.78 -7.42
CA PRO A 29 6.06 24.42 -8.40
C PRO A 29 5.35 25.49 -9.23
N ASP A 30 4.08 25.31 -9.55
CA ASP A 30 3.28 26.25 -10.35
C ASP A 30 3.10 27.62 -9.67
N SER A 31 3.36 27.72 -8.36
CA SER A 31 3.37 28.99 -7.63
C SER A 31 4.64 29.82 -7.85
N LEU A 32 5.61 29.30 -8.59
CA LEU A 32 6.88 29.95 -8.93
C LEU A 32 6.95 30.26 -10.42
N THR A 33 7.68 31.35 -10.76
CA THR A 33 7.99 31.63 -12.17
C THR A 33 8.95 30.58 -12.73
N LEU A 34 8.89 30.34 -14.05
CA LEU A 34 9.78 29.40 -14.72
C LEU A 34 11.25 29.72 -14.47
N GLU A 35 11.63 31.01 -14.50
CA GLU A 35 13.00 31.45 -14.18
C GLU A 35 13.44 31.02 -12.79
N ASN A 36 12.57 31.14 -11.79
CA ASN A 36 12.87 30.74 -10.42
C ASN A 36 12.99 29.21 -10.29
N GLN A 37 12.13 28.47 -11.00
CA GLN A 37 12.20 27.01 -11.04
C GLN A 37 13.53 26.53 -11.64
N GLU A 38 13.94 27.09 -12.79
CA GLU A 38 15.21 26.78 -13.44
C GLU A 38 16.42 27.10 -12.54
N LYS A 39 16.36 28.22 -11.86
CA LYS A 39 17.42 28.64 -10.92
C LYS A 39 17.58 27.68 -9.74
N ILE A 40 16.45 27.18 -9.22
CA ILE A 40 16.46 26.19 -8.14
C ILE A 40 16.92 24.83 -8.68
N ALA A 41 16.42 24.38 -9.83
CA ALA A 41 16.83 23.12 -10.47
C ALA A 41 18.34 23.06 -10.67
N LYS A 42 18.93 24.14 -11.22
CA LYS A 42 20.38 24.23 -11.38
C LYS A 42 21.14 24.16 -10.06
N ALA A 43 20.63 24.83 -9.01
CA ALA A 43 21.25 24.80 -7.70
C ALA A 43 21.23 23.41 -7.05
N LEU A 44 20.15 22.63 -7.30
CA LEU A 44 20.05 21.25 -6.84
C LEU A 44 21.11 20.36 -7.48
N ASP A 45 21.31 20.50 -8.78
CA ASP A 45 22.35 19.77 -9.53
C ASP A 45 23.76 20.18 -9.08
N ASP A 46 24.04 21.48 -9.02
CA ASP A 46 25.36 22.02 -8.64
C ASP A 46 25.77 21.58 -7.23
N LEU A 47 24.80 21.51 -6.30
CA LEU A 47 25.04 21.11 -4.92
C LEU A 47 24.96 19.59 -4.71
N GLY A 48 24.52 18.82 -5.71
CA GLY A 48 24.27 17.39 -5.59
C GLY A 48 23.21 17.06 -4.54
N TYR A 49 22.14 17.87 -4.48
CA TYR A 49 21.07 17.69 -3.51
C TYR A 49 20.29 16.39 -3.78
N GLN A 50 20.09 15.62 -2.74
CA GLN A 50 19.17 14.46 -2.77
C GLN A 50 18.01 14.72 -1.81
N GLU A 51 16.80 14.65 -2.34
CA GLU A 51 15.59 14.82 -1.54
C GLU A 51 15.54 13.80 -0.39
N ASN A 52 15.39 14.29 0.81
CA ASN A 52 15.17 13.42 1.96
C ASN A 52 13.64 13.15 2.09
N LYS A 53 13.18 12.06 1.49
CA LYS A 53 11.76 11.66 1.52
C LYS A 53 11.23 11.48 2.94
N LEU A 54 12.06 11.01 3.89
CA LEU A 54 11.66 10.89 5.30
C LEU A 54 11.42 12.26 5.94
N ALA A 55 12.28 13.25 5.64
CA ALA A 55 12.06 14.61 6.13
C ALA A 55 10.79 15.23 5.54
N LYS A 56 10.45 14.92 4.28
CA LYS A 56 9.20 15.34 3.65
C LYS A 56 7.98 14.74 4.35
N VAL A 57 8.02 13.45 4.68
CA VAL A 57 6.96 12.77 5.46
C VAL A 57 6.76 13.44 6.81
N LEU A 58 7.86 13.75 7.53
CA LEU A 58 7.79 14.42 8.83
C LEU A 58 7.21 15.84 8.73
N ALA A 59 7.52 16.56 7.66
CA ALA A 59 7.03 17.93 7.45
C ALA A 59 5.58 17.99 7.00
N ASN A 60 5.15 17.07 6.15
CA ASN A 60 3.83 17.08 5.52
C ASN A 60 2.81 16.16 6.20
N GLY A 61 3.25 15.29 7.11
CA GLY A 61 2.41 14.32 7.82
C GLY A 61 1.89 13.17 6.95
N LYS A 62 2.22 13.14 5.65
CA LYS A 62 1.82 12.08 4.70
C LYS A 62 3.01 11.22 4.32
N SER A 63 2.88 9.91 4.52
CA SER A 63 3.95 8.95 4.23
C SER A 63 3.97 8.50 2.78
N GLU A 64 2.83 8.56 2.09
CA GLU A 64 2.60 7.97 0.77
C GLU A 64 2.85 6.44 0.75
N PHE A 65 2.73 5.78 1.93
CA PHE A 65 2.85 4.33 2.04
C PHE A 65 1.49 3.67 2.22
N ILE A 66 1.29 2.58 1.48
CA ILE A 66 0.21 1.62 1.70
C ILE A 66 0.84 0.32 2.19
N GLY A 67 0.32 -0.21 3.30
CA GLY A 67 0.68 -1.54 3.77
C GLY A 67 -0.04 -2.61 2.96
N ILE A 68 0.62 -3.73 2.71
CA ILE A 68 0.00 -4.93 2.15
C ILE A 68 0.43 -6.11 3.02
N ILE A 69 -0.54 -6.86 3.55
CA ILE A 69 -0.29 -8.13 4.23
C ILE A 69 -0.93 -9.24 3.42
N ILE A 70 -0.15 -10.26 3.08
CA ILE A 70 -0.58 -11.43 2.33
C ILE A 70 -0.15 -12.71 3.06
N PRO A 71 -0.89 -13.82 2.91
CA PRO A 71 -0.55 -15.05 3.63
C PRO A 71 0.71 -15.71 3.08
N ASN A 72 0.88 -15.76 1.76
CA ASN A 72 2.04 -16.41 1.12
C ASN A 72 2.20 -15.95 -0.33
N LEU A 73 3.32 -16.34 -0.96
CA LEU A 73 3.64 -16.02 -2.36
C LEU A 73 3.75 -17.27 -3.25
N TYR A 74 3.64 -18.47 -2.68
CA TYR A 74 3.74 -19.70 -3.46
C TYR A 74 2.44 -20.05 -4.18
N LEU A 75 1.29 -19.61 -3.69
CA LEU A 75 0.03 -19.72 -4.42
C LEU A 75 -0.05 -18.63 -5.50
N HIS A 76 -0.22 -19.05 -6.74
CA HIS A 76 -0.26 -18.15 -7.91
C HIS A 76 -1.31 -17.03 -7.75
N TYR A 77 -2.43 -17.33 -7.13
CA TYR A 77 -3.47 -16.36 -6.83
C TYR A 77 -2.94 -15.12 -6.08
N TYR A 78 -2.22 -15.34 -4.96
CA TYR A 78 -1.71 -14.22 -4.16
C TYR A 78 -0.58 -13.46 -4.85
N SER A 79 0.29 -14.17 -5.55
CA SER A 79 1.38 -13.54 -6.30
C SER A 79 0.87 -12.71 -7.47
N GLU A 80 -0.16 -13.18 -8.18
CA GLU A 80 -0.78 -12.42 -9.26
C GLU A 80 -1.55 -11.19 -8.74
N MET A 81 -2.33 -11.37 -7.66
CA MET A 81 -3.00 -10.25 -6.99
C MET A 81 -2.00 -9.17 -6.55
N LEU A 82 -0.89 -9.58 -5.96
CA LEU A 82 0.16 -8.65 -5.56
C LEU A 82 0.75 -7.91 -6.76
N ASN A 83 1.02 -8.60 -7.88
CA ASN A 83 1.49 -7.96 -9.10
C ASN A 83 0.53 -6.87 -9.58
N GLN A 84 -0.76 -7.14 -9.59
CA GLN A 84 -1.77 -6.17 -9.98
C GLN A 84 -1.81 -4.96 -9.02
N LEU A 85 -1.76 -5.20 -7.72
CA LEU A 85 -1.70 -4.13 -6.72
C LEU A 85 -0.46 -3.26 -6.89
N LEU A 86 0.72 -3.86 -7.06
CA LEU A 86 1.97 -3.11 -7.22
C LEU A 86 2.02 -2.33 -8.54
N SER A 87 1.36 -2.81 -9.61
CA SER A 87 1.30 -2.10 -10.89
C SER A 87 0.57 -0.76 -10.81
N SER A 88 -0.32 -0.59 -9.82
CA SER A 88 -1.06 0.65 -9.58
C SER A 88 -0.18 1.83 -9.14
N TYR A 89 1.11 1.59 -8.81
CA TYR A 89 2.07 2.65 -8.49
C TYR A 89 2.17 3.71 -9.61
N SER A 90 2.12 3.29 -10.87
CA SER A 90 2.19 4.22 -12.01
C SER A 90 1.05 5.24 -12.02
N ASP A 91 -0.12 4.87 -11.50
CA ASP A 91 -1.32 5.68 -11.56
C ASP A 91 -1.50 6.56 -10.30
N TYR A 92 -1.16 6.00 -9.13
CA TYR A 92 -1.46 6.63 -7.85
C TYR A 92 -0.21 7.10 -7.08
N HIS A 93 0.98 6.64 -7.46
CA HIS A 93 2.27 6.99 -6.85
C HIS A 93 2.44 6.63 -5.37
N TYR A 94 1.57 5.78 -4.82
CA TYR A 94 1.75 5.21 -3.49
C TYR A 94 2.83 4.14 -3.50
N LYS A 95 3.65 4.13 -2.47
CA LYS A 95 4.68 3.10 -2.24
C LYS A 95 4.09 2.00 -1.39
N PHE A 96 4.45 0.78 -1.67
CA PHE A 96 3.93 -0.38 -0.96
C PHE A 96 4.96 -0.97 0.00
N LEU A 97 4.51 -1.26 1.23
CA LEU A 97 5.23 -2.06 2.21
C LEU A 97 4.53 -3.41 2.31
N VAL A 98 5.20 -4.47 1.85
CA VAL A 98 4.60 -5.80 1.71
C VAL A 98 5.16 -6.74 2.76
N PHE A 99 4.28 -7.40 3.51
CA PHE A 99 4.60 -8.42 4.51
C PHE A 99 3.87 -9.73 4.21
N VAL A 100 4.53 -10.85 4.56
CA VAL A 100 3.99 -12.21 4.35
C VAL A 100 3.75 -12.85 5.70
N SER A 101 2.47 -13.06 6.08
CA SER A 101 2.06 -13.49 7.42
C SER A 101 2.16 -14.99 7.64
N SER A 102 2.19 -15.80 6.58
CA SER A 102 2.15 -17.25 6.65
C SER A 102 0.95 -17.80 7.44
N ASP A 103 -0.20 -17.12 7.35
CA ASP A 103 -1.45 -17.45 8.05
C ASP A 103 -1.30 -17.53 9.58
N LYS A 104 -0.39 -16.72 10.16
CA LYS A 104 -0.14 -16.67 11.61
C LYS A 104 -0.58 -15.35 12.20
N LYS A 105 -1.52 -15.41 13.17
CA LYS A 105 -2.08 -14.22 13.81
C LYS A 105 -1.00 -13.38 14.50
N GLU A 106 -0.02 -14.01 15.13
CA GLU A 106 1.07 -13.32 15.82
C GLU A 106 1.95 -12.51 14.84
N LEU A 107 2.20 -13.05 13.63
CA LEU A 107 2.95 -12.35 12.59
C LEU A 107 2.12 -11.22 11.99
N GLU A 108 0.83 -11.43 11.77
CA GLU A 108 -0.06 -10.36 11.30
C GLU A 108 -0.07 -9.19 12.28
N GLN A 109 -0.19 -9.46 13.59
CA GLN A 109 -0.12 -8.42 14.62
C GLN A 109 1.20 -7.66 14.57
N GLN A 110 2.32 -8.38 14.55
CA GLN A 110 3.63 -7.77 14.48
C GLN A 110 3.78 -6.87 13.25
N TYR A 111 3.30 -7.31 12.09
CA TYR A 111 3.39 -6.56 10.86
C TYR A 111 2.44 -5.36 10.83
N LEU A 112 1.26 -5.47 11.44
CA LEU A 112 0.37 -4.33 11.63
C LEU A 112 1.04 -3.26 12.49
N ASP A 113 1.64 -3.63 13.62
CA ASP A 113 2.35 -2.70 14.50
C ASP A 113 3.53 -2.02 13.78
N GLU A 114 4.29 -2.79 13.00
CA GLU A 114 5.38 -2.28 12.16
C GLU A 114 4.87 -1.27 11.12
N LEU A 115 3.82 -1.63 10.38
CA LEU A 115 3.21 -0.76 9.37
C LEU A 115 2.67 0.54 9.98
N MET A 116 2.05 0.46 11.16
CA MET A 116 1.57 1.65 11.89
C MET A 116 2.74 2.56 12.31
N ALA A 117 3.88 1.98 12.70
CA ALA A 117 5.10 2.75 13.01
C ALA A 117 5.64 3.50 11.77
N TYR A 118 5.48 2.96 10.56
CA TYR A 118 5.78 3.66 9.30
C TYR A 118 4.73 4.71 8.91
N LYS A 119 3.65 4.86 9.70
CA LYS A 119 2.54 5.79 9.42
C LYS A 119 1.93 5.57 8.04
N ILE A 120 1.60 4.34 7.72
CA ILE A 120 0.90 4.02 6.47
C ILE A 120 -0.41 4.81 6.38
N GLU A 121 -0.81 5.16 5.15
CA GLU A 121 -2.05 5.90 4.87
C GLU A 121 -3.24 4.97 4.61
N GLY A 122 -2.98 3.69 4.43
CA GLY A 122 -3.98 2.64 4.25
C GLY A 122 -3.36 1.26 4.28
N LEU A 123 -4.20 0.24 4.44
CA LEU A 123 -3.81 -1.16 4.47
C LEU A 123 -4.67 -1.96 3.49
N ILE A 124 -4.03 -2.84 2.73
CA ILE A 124 -4.69 -3.90 1.98
C ILE A 124 -4.30 -5.22 2.65
N ILE A 125 -5.28 -6.03 3.02
CA ILE A 125 -5.02 -7.29 3.70
C ILE A 125 -5.76 -8.43 3.00
N LEU A 126 -5.02 -9.49 2.66
CA LEU A 126 -5.53 -10.66 1.99
C LEU A 126 -5.59 -11.81 2.97
N SER A 127 -6.75 -12.48 3.07
CA SER A 127 -6.90 -13.69 3.90
C SER A 127 -6.34 -13.52 5.32
N HIS A 128 -6.93 -12.59 6.08
CA HIS A 128 -6.47 -12.23 7.42
C HIS A 128 -7.08 -13.12 8.51
N THR A 129 -6.43 -13.17 9.68
CA THR A 129 -6.90 -13.90 10.86
C THR A 129 -7.64 -13.01 11.87
N PHE A 130 -7.61 -11.68 11.70
CA PHE A 130 -8.29 -10.73 12.56
C PHE A 130 -9.78 -10.61 12.22
N SER A 131 -10.60 -10.25 13.21
CA SER A 131 -11.95 -9.79 12.96
C SER A 131 -11.96 -8.42 12.28
N SER A 132 -13.02 -8.11 11.55
CA SER A 132 -13.17 -6.79 10.93
C SER A 132 -13.27 -5.66 11.96
N GLU A 133 -13.77 -5.93 13.16
CA GLU A 133 -13.82 -4.99 14.28
C GLU A 133 -12.41 -4.69 14.82
N GLU A 134 -11.58 -5.72 15.03
CA GLU A 134 -10.17 -5.53 15.42
C GLU A 134 -9.44 -4.64 14.41
N LEU A 135 -9.60 -4.91 13.10
CA LEU A 135 -8.97 -4.11 12.04
C LEU A 135 -9.49 -2.67 12.01
N ALA A 136 -10.79 -2.45 12.16
CA ALA A 136 -11.39 -1.11 12.19
C ALA A 136 -10.84 -0.24 13.34
N SER A 137 -10.39 -0.85 14.43
CA SER A 137 -9.82 -0.15 15.59
C SER A 137 -8.51 0.60 15.30
N TYR A 138 -7.83 0.30 14.20
CA TYR A 138 -6.60 1.01 13.78
C TYR A 138 -6.86 2.41 13.20
N HIS A 139 -8.13 2.77 12.92
CA HIS A 139 -8.54 4.09 12.46
C HIS A 139 -7.82 4.58 11.19
N ILE A 140 -7.43 3.68 10.31
CA ILE A 140 -6.92 3.96 8.96
C ILE A 140 -7.82 3.29 7.92
N PRO A 141 -7.83 3.73 6.66
CA PRO A 141 -8.51 3.01 5.58
C PRO A 141 -7.95 1.60 5.42
N ILE A 142 -8.82 0.59 5.53
CA ILE A 142 -8.45 -0.82 5.34
C ILE A 142 -9.37 -1.44 4.31
N VAL A 143 -8.79 -2.21 3.39
CA VAL A 143 -9.50 -3.02 2.41
C VAL A 143 -9.09 -4.48 2.60
N ALA A 144 -10.06 -5.33 2.96
CA ALA A 144 -9.89 -6.78 2.95
C ALA A 144 -10.16 -7.32 1.53
N ILE A 145 -9.40 -8.32 1.09
CA ILE A 145 -9.62 -9.01 -0.17
C ILE A 145 -9.91 -10.49 0.12
N GLU A 146 -10.93 -11.03 -0.54
CA GLU A 146 -11.42 -12.40 -0.42
C GLU A 146 -11.87 -12.78 1.00
N ARG A 147 -12.34 -11.79 1.75
CA ARG A 147 -12.96 -12.00 3.04
C ARG A 147 -13.99 -10.93 3.31
N GLU A 148 -15.26 -11.33 3.35
CA GLU A 148 -16.36 -10.42 3.69
C GLU A 148 -16.14 -9.80 5.08
N ALA A 149 -16.37 -8.49 5.20
CA ALA A 149 -16.09 -7.74 6.40
C ALA A 149 -17.19 -6.70 6.66
N GLU A 150 -17.70 -6.67 7.89
CA GLU A 150 -18.78 -5.77 8.27
C GLU A 150 -18.29 -4.36 8.62
N HIS A 151 -17.11 -4.24 9.25
CA HIS A 151 -16.59 -2.99 9.82
C HIS A 151 -15.50 -2.29 9.00
N ILE A 152 -15.05 -2.91 7.92
CA ILE A 152 -14.07 -2.36 6.98
C ILE A 152 -14.55 -2.59 5.55
N CYS A 153 -13.92 -1.92 4.58
CA CYS A 153 -14.20 -2.22 3.17
C CYS A 153 -13.70 -3.62 2.80
N SER A 154 -14.48 -4.38 2.04
CA SER A 154 -14.04 -5.64 1.45
C SER A 154 -14.26 -5.68 -0.05
N VAL A 155 -13.45 -6.49 -0.73
CA VAL A 155 -13.57 -6.82 -2.15
C VAL A 155 -13.56 -8.34 -2.25
N ASP A 156 -14.70 -8.92 -2.57
CA ASP A 156 -14.92 -10.35 -2.54
C ASP A 156 -15.39 -10.86 -3.89
N THR A 157 -15.09 -12.11 -4.19
CA THR A 157 -15.65 -12.83 -5.34
C THR A 157 -17.02 -13.37 -4.95
N ASP A 158 -18.02 -13.26 -5.84
CA ASP A 158 -19.32 -13.91 -5.64
C ASP A 158 -19.19 -15.44 -5.79
N ASN A 159 -18.62 -16.06 -4.76
CA ASN A 159 -18.35 -17.49 -4.71
C ASN A 159 -19.62 -18.32 -4.76
N TYR A 160 -20.74 -17.81 -4.17
CA TYR A 160 -22.02 -18.49 -4.21
C TYR A 160 -22.55 -18.60 -5.64
N MET A 161 -22.60 -17.48 -6.36
CA MET A 161 -23.07 -17.50 -7.74
C MET A 161 -22.12 -18.29 -8.66
N GLY A 162 -20.82 -18.20 -8.42
CA GLY A 162 -19.83 -19.03 -9.13
C GLY A 162 -20.09 -20.52 -8.95
N ALA A 163 -20.32 -20.98 -7.71
CA ALA A 163 -20.66 -22.37 -7.41
C ALA A 163 -22.00 -22.80 -8.02
N VAL A 164 -23.02 -21.96 -7.95
CA VAL A 164 -24.33 -22.21 -8.58
C VAL A 164 -24.20 -22.37 -10.10
N GLN A 165 -23.44 -21.48 -10.75
CA GLN A 165 -23.23 -21.55 -12.20
C GLN A 165 -22.47 -22.80 -12.59
N ALA A 166 -21.39 -23.15 -11.89
CA ALA A 166 -20.62 -24.36 -12.13
C ALA A 166 -21.46 -25.63 -11.96
N THR A 167 -22.20 -25.73 -10.86
CA THR A 167 -23.09 -26.86 -10.59
C THR A 167 -24.19 -26.99 -11.66
N ASN A 168 -24.84 -25.88 -12.04
CA ASN A 168 -25.84 -25.89 -13.09
C ASN A 168 -25.27 -26.33 -14.45
N LEU A 169 -24.04 -25.98 -14.76
CA LEU A 169 -23.37 -26.42 -15.99
C LEU A 169 -23.20 -27.95 -16.00
N LEU A 170 -22.78 -28.54 -14.88
CA LEU A 170 -22.65 -29.99 -14.76
C LEU A 170 -23.99 -30.71 -14.88
N ILE A 171 -25.02 -30.19 -14.22
CA ILE A 171 -26.39 -30.75 -14.29
C ILE A 171 -26.93 -30.68 -15.73
N ARG A 172 -26.77 -29.55 -16.41
CA ARG A 172 -27.23 -29.40 -17.81
C ARG A 172 -26.50 -30.32 -18.78
N ASN A 173 -25.26 -30.68 -18.47
CA ASN A 173 -24.50 -31.69 -19.25
C ASN A 173 -24.81 -33.13 -18.82
N GLN A 174 -25.84 -33.35 -17.99
CA GLN A 174 -26.29 -34.68 -17.58
C GLN A 174 -25.19 -35.53 -16.93
N CYS A 175 -24.35 -34.91 -16.10
CA CYS A 175 -23.37 -35.66 -15.35
C CYS A 175 -24.05 -36.49 -14.26
N ASP A 176 -23.78 -37.81 -14.24
CA ASP A 176 -24.40 -38.75 -13.28
C ASP A 176 -23.84 -38.61 -11.86
N VAL A 177 -22.56 -38.16 -11.77
CA VAL A 177 -21.86 -38.01 -10.48
C VAL A 177 -21.23 -36.63 -10.42
N LEU A 178 -21.54 -35.89 -9.35
CA LEU A 178 -20.93 -34.60 -9.03
C LEU A 178 -19.98 -34.78 -7.85
N ILE A 179 -18.73 -34.37 -8.01
CA ILE A 179 -17.73 -34.42 -6.96
C ILE A 179 -17.28 -32.99 -6.65
N HIS A 180 -17.39 -32.60 -5.38
CA HIS A 180 -16.85 -31.37 -4.86
C HIS A 180 -15.54 -31.64 -4.10
N VAL A 181 -14.45 -31.02 -4.54
CA VAL A 181 -13.16 -31.08 -3.86
C VAL A 181 -12.89 -29.71 -3.24
N ASN A 182 -12.67 -29.68 -1.95
CA ASN A 182 -12.38 -28.46 -1.21
C ASN A 182 -11.19 -28.68 -0.27
N VAL A 183 -10.54 -27.60 0.14
CA VAL A 183 -9.56 -27.62 1.23
C VAL A 183 -10.31 -27.66 2.57
N PRO A 184 -9.75 -28.26 3.64
CA PRO A 184 -10.34 -28.15 4.96
C PRO A 184 -10.53 -26.69 5.34
N VAL A 185 -11.75 -26.31 5.72
CA VAL A 185 -12.01 -24.96 6.27
C VAL A 185 -11.49 -24.96 7.70
N PRO A 186 -10.62 -24.02 8.09
CA PRO A 186 -10.19 -23.90 9.49
C PRO A 186 -11.40 -23.71 10.40
N GLU A 187 -11.43 -24.38 11.57
CA GLU A 187 -12.56 -24.35 12.51
C GLU A 187 -12.93 -22.94 13.04
N HIS A 188 -12.11 -21.94 12.76
CA HIS A 188 -12.25 -20.58 13.28
C HIS A 188 -12.53 -19.51 12.21
N VAL A 189 -12.95 -19.90 11.00
CA VAL A 189 -13.42 -18.94 10.01
C VAL A 189 -14.95 -18.83 10.17
N PRO A 190 -15.46 -17.68 10.66
CA PRO A 190 -16.92 -17.45 10.73
C PRO A 190 -17.55 -17.43 9.35
#